data_da25d5d58b38dd1e65000b00598691f2
#
_entry.id   da25d5d58b38dd1e65000b00598691f2
#
_cell.length_a   1.000
_cell.length_b   1.000
_cell.length_c   1.000
_cell.angle_alpha   90.00
_cell.angle_beta   90.00
_cell.angle_gamma   90.00
#
_symmetry.space_group_name_H-M   'P 1'
#
loop_
_entity.id
_entity.type
_entity.pdbx_description
1 polymer ?
#
loop_
_entity_poly.entity_id
_entity_poly.type
_entity_poly.pdbx_seq_one_letter_code
_entity_poly.pdbx_strand_id
1 'polypeptide(L)'
;MSEFSELLSSYIEEKEIKVYALLEYCSLDRSTMYKIINGKRNPTSEAVFQKIAEFLHLTPAEYQKFKEAYTISKIGRDLYYKRKYTENYLVDFPKTFSAKPVLFLDVLKKMKAEDDYNIDMINTSDCIAVSTHLELNHLLYYMVSMEIQKSSGKIALLLQPDYDFLLNMLSSLKPNGNLKIEHIFCMSKTNQMSDNHEIYNLLYLNKILPLYFSNMDYHPYFFYEDIFAHYYSMNGLSCMILSSEYAITCNSDYTMGILHRNPAVVSMLWSMYDSYQDKCHPLFCATEYL
;
A
#
# COMPACT_ATOMS: atom_id res chain seq x y z
N MET A 1 -25.58 7.00 -19.94
CA MET A 1 -24.78 8.02 -20.70
C MET A 1 -23.38 7.99 -20.13
N SER A 2 -22.37 8.44 -20.85
CA SER A 2 -21.02 8.55 -20.28
C SER A 2 -20.90 9.88 -19.49
N GLU A 3 -20.07 9.90 -18.44
CA GLU A 3 -19.79 11.12 -17.69
C GLU A 3 -19.36 12.29 -18.57
N PHE A 4 -18.60 12.00 -19.64
CA PHE A 4 -18.24 13.00 -20.67
C PHE A 4 -19.45 13.59 -21.37
N SER A 5 -20.42 12.75 -21.79
CA SER A 5 -21.61 13.23 -22.50
C SER A 5 -22.55 14.02 -21.60
N GLU A 6 -22.61 13.67 -20.31
CA GLU A 6 -23.40 14.40 -19.32
C GLU A 6 -22.81 15.80 -19.09
N LEU A 7 -21.49 15.90 -18.89
CA LEU A 7 -20.81 17.21 -18.79
C LEU A 7 -20.94 18.04 -20.07
N LEU A 8 -20.81 17.42 -21.25
CA LEU A 8 -20.98 18.12 -22.51
C LEU A 8 -22.39 18.71 -22.64
N SER A 9 -23.42 17.93 -22.31
CA SER A 9 -24.80 18.38 -22.34
C SER A 9 -25.06 19.51 -21.33
N SER A 10 -24.54 19.37 -20.10
CA SER A 10 -24.63 20.41 -19.07
C SER A 10 -23.99 21.72 -19.52
N TYR A 11 -22.78 21.67 -20.07
CA TYR A 11 -22.12 22.90 -20.57
C TYR A 11 -22.81 23.53 -21.79
N ILE A 12 -23.41 22.72 -22.67
CA ILE A 12 -24.22 23.24 -23.80
C ILE A 12 -25.45 23.99 -23.27
N GLU A 13 -26.13 23.44 -22.26
CA GLU A 13 -27.30 24.07 -21.64
C GLU A 13 -26.92 25.32 -20.81
N GLU A 14 -25.97 25.22 -19.91
CA GLU A 14 -25.55 26.31 -19.03
C GLU A 14 -25.00 27.53 -19.77
N LYS A 15 -24.30 27.28 -20.87
CA LYS A 15 -23.70 28.36 -21.68
C LYS A 15 -24.56 28.76 -22.90
N GLU A 16 -25.79 28.24 -23.01
CA GLU A 16 -26.76 28.51 -24.07
C GLU A 16 -26.18 28.30 -25.48
N ILE A 17 -25.36 27.25 -25.64
CA ILE A 17 -24.65 26.97 -26.89
C ILE A 17 -25.63 26.42 -27.95
N LYS A 18 -25.65 27.02 -29.12
CA LYS A 18 -26.38 26.48 -30.27
C LYS A 18 -25.59 25.32 -30.87
N VAL A 19 -26.14 24.11 -30.78
CA VAL A 19 -25.50 22.88 -31.28
C VAL A 19 -25.10 23.00 -32.75
N TYR A 20 -25.88 23.74 -33.57
CA TYR A 20 -25.53 23.99 -34.97
C TYR A 20 -24.19 24.72 -35.12
N ALA A 21 -23.96 25.76 -34.34
CA ALA A 21 -22.70 26.52 -34.39
C ALA A 21 -21.50 25.66 -33.89
N LEU A 22 -21.73 24.84 -32.88
CA LEU A 22 -20.70 23.88 -32.35
C LEU A 22 -20.31 22.85 -33.44
N LEU A 23 -21.28 22.30 -34.17
CA LEU A 23 -20.97 21.30 -35.20
C LEU A 23 -20.23 21.93 -36.42
N GLU A 24 -20.56 23.17 -36.80
CA GLU A 24 -19.84 23.90 -37.84
C GLU A 24 -18.39 24.17 -37.44
N TYR A 25 -18.17 24.67 -36.20
CA TYR A 25 -16.84 24.94 -35.68
C TYR A 25 -15.98 23.69 -35.64
N CYS A 26 -16.54 22.56 -35.19
CA CYS A 26 -15.86 21.27 -35.11
C CYS A 26 -15.71 20.57 -36.48
N SER A 27 -16.34 21.10 -37.54
CA SER A 27 -16.41 20.45 -38.86
C SER A 27 -16.96 19.02 -38.81
N LEU A 28 -18.00 18.82 -37.99
CA LEU A 28 -18.67 17.53 -37.82
C LEU A 28 -20.06 17.55 -38.48
N ASP A 29 -20.49 16.40 -38.96
CA ASP A 29 -21.87 16.21 -39.37
C ASP A 29 -22.82 16.14 -38.15
N ARG A 30 -24.10 16.47 -38.40
CA ARG A 30 -25.15 16.53 -37.40
C ARG A 30 -25.31 15.19 -36.66
N SER A 31 -25.28 14.07 -37.37
CA SER A 31 -25.46 12.72 -36.79
C SER A 31 -24.33 12.40 -35.85
N THR A 32 -23.08 12.71 -36.21
CA THR A 32 -21.90 12.48 -35.37
C THR A 32 -21.93 13.32 -34.09
N MET A 33 -22.23 14.63 -34.20
CA MET A 33 -22.32 15.50 -33.03
C MET A 33 -23.40 15.02 -32.04
N TYR A 34 -24.59 14.69 -32.52
CA TYR A 34 -25.64 14.18 -31.64
C TYR A 34 -25.32 12.80 -31.02
N LYS A 35 -24.53 11.96 -31.72
CA LYS A 35 -24.04 10.70 -31.11
C LYS A 35 -23.05 10.99 -30.00
N ILE A 36 -22.22 12.03 -30.11
CA ILE A 36 -21.28 12.45 -29.06
C ILE A 36 -22.06 13.02 -27.87
N ILE A 37 -22.96 13.96 -28.09
CA ILE A 37 -23.79 14.57 -27.03
C ILE A 37 -24.59 13.51 -26.27
N ASN A 38 -25.18 12.54 -26.98
CA ASN A 38 -25.98 11.47 -26.37
C ASN A 38 -25.13 10.31 -25.79
N GLY A 39 -23.80 10.40 -25.78
CA GLY A 39 -22.89 9.40 -25.24
C GLY A 39 -22.82 8.09 -26.02
N LYS A 40 -23.33 8.06 -27.26
CA LYS A 40 -23.27 6.89 -28.14
C LYS A 40 -21.91 6.75 -28.85
N ARG A 41 -21.10 7.80 -28.85
CA ARG A 41 -19.78 7.83 -29.46
C ARG A 41 -18.92 8.88 -28.78
N ASN A 42 -17.62 8.59 -28.62
CA ASN A 42 -16.64 9.60 -28.20
C ASN A 42 -16.18 10.46 -29.38
N PRO A 43 -15.63 11.67 -29.14
CA PRO A 43 -14.90 12.42 -30.15
C PRO A 43 -13.87 11.56 -30.88
N THR A 44 -13.81 11.68 -32.21
CA THR A 44 -13.00 10.80 -33.07
C THR A 44 -11.50 10.99 -32.89
N SER A 45 -11.09 12.16 -32.44
CA SER A 45 -9.69 12.52 -32.19
C SER A 45 -9.57 13.53 -31.07
N GLU A 46 -8.37 13.64 -30.52
CA GLU A 46 -8.02 14.70 -29.56
C GLU A 46 -8.27 16.11 -30.14
N ALA A 47 -8.01 16.31 -31.43
CA ALA A 47 -8.27 17.58 -32.10
C ALA A 47 -9.76 17.95 -32.08
N VAL A 48 -10.65 17.00 -32.25
CA VAL A 48 -12.10 17.22 -32.13
C VAL A 48 -12.50 17.57 -30.72
N PHE A 49 -11.95 16.86 -29.72
CA PHE A 49 -12.16 17.17 -28.30
C PHE A 49 -11.70 18.60 -27.97
N GLN A 50 -10.51 19.01 -28.42
CA GLN A 50 -9.97 20.33 -28.20
C GLN A 50 -10.88 21.41 -28.81
N LYS A 51 -11.34 21.26 -30.06
CA LYS A 51 -12.29 22.19 -30.70
C LYS A 51 -13.59 22.32 -29.91
N ILE A 52 -14.14 21.21 -29.40
CA ILE A 52 -15.34 21.26 -28.56
C ILE A 52 -15.05 22.07 -27.27
N ALA A 53 -13.95 21.81 -26.59
CA ALA A 53 -13.58 22.52 -25.37
C ALA A 53 -13.32 24.00 -25.59
N GLU A 54 -12.66 24.37 -26.68
CA GLU A 54 -12.41 25.75 -27.08
C GLU A 54 -13.72 26.48 -27.36
N PHE A 55 -14.63 25.89 -28.13
CA PHE A 55 -15.92 26.49 -28.45
C PHE A 55 -16.81 26.72 -27.23
N LEU A 56 -16.72 25.82 -26.25
CA LEU A 56 -17.44 25.94 -24.99
C LEU A 56 -16.86 27.00 -24.05
N HIS A 57 -15.73 27.61 -24.37
CA HIS A 57 -15.04 28.61 -23.55
C HIS A 57 -14.92 28.18 -22.08
N LEU A 58 -14.41 26.95 -21.86
CA LEU A 58 -14.29 26.38 -20.53
C LEU A 58 -13.24 27.12 -19.71
N THR A 59 -13.55 27.37 -18.43
CA THR A 59 -12.56 27.81 -17.47
C THR A 59 -11.51 26.70 -17.23
N PRO A 60 -10.31 27.01 -16.73
CA PRO A 60 -9.30 25.98 -16.45
C PRO A 60 -9.81 24.81 -15.61
N ALA A 61 -10.67 25.07 -14.61
CA ALA A 61 -11.25 24.04 -13.76
C ALA A 61 -12.27 23.17 -14.50
N GLU A 62 -13.15 23.78 -15.31
CA GLU A 62 -14.11 23.06 -16.16
C GLU A 62 -13.38 22.22 -17.22
N TYR A 63 -12.33 22.78 -17.83
CA TYR A 63 -11.52 22.07 -18.81
C TYR A 63 -10.88 20.81 -18.21
N GLN A 64 -10.33 20.89 -17.00
CA GLN A 64 -9.73 19.73 -16.34
C GLN A 64 -10.77 18.64 -16.10
N LYS A 65 -11.96 18.98 -15.57
CA LYS A 65 -13.05 18.01 -15.38
C LYS A 65 -13.50 17.40 -16.71
N PHE A 66 -13.64 18.22 -17.73
CA PHE A 66 -14.07 17.79 -19.07
C PHE A 66 -13.05 16.84 -19.71
N LYS A 67 -11.75 17.15 -19.59
CA LYS A 67 -10.65 16.31 -20.06
C LYS A 67 -10.56 14.99 -19.30
N GLU A 68 -10.77 15.01 -17.97
CA GLU A 68 -10.83 13.81 -17.16
C GLU A 68 -11.95 12.87 -17.62
N ALA A 69 -13.17 13.40 -17.74
CA ALA A 69 -14.33 12.63 -18.21
C ALA A 69 -14.15 12.08 -19.63
N TYR A 70 -13.55 12.86 -20.54
CA TYR A 70 -13.21 12.40 -21.89
C TYR A 70 -12.20 11.24 -21.85
N THR A 71 -11.15 11.38 -21.05
CA THR A 71 -10.12 10.35 -20.92
C THR A 71 -10.70 9.07 -20.33
N ILE A 72 -11.53 9.18 -19.27
CA ILE A 72 -12.25 8.05 -18.67
C ILE A 72 -13.14 7.36 -19.71
N SER A 73 -13.88 8.13 -20.52
CA SER A 73 -14.75 7.55 -21.54
C SER A 73 -13.99 6.82 -22.65
N LYS A 74 -12.72 7.18 -22.89
CA LYS A 74 -11.86 6.59 -23.91
C LYS A 74 -11.14 5.33 -23.46
N ILE A 75 -10.60 5.32 -22.27
CA ILE A 75 -9.75 4.23 -21.77
C ILE A 75 -10.41 3.37 -20.68
N GLY A 76 -11.56 3.80 -20.16
CA GLY A 76 -12.24 3.20 -19.02
C GLY A 76 -11.75 3.76 -17.68
N ARG A 77 -12.67 3.74 -16.70
CA ARG A 77 -12.46 4.34 -15.38
C ARG A 77 -11.32 3.68 -14.61
N ASP A 78 -11.30 2.35 -14.59
CA ASP A 78 -10.28 1.57 -13.88
C ASP A 78 -8.87 1.89 -14.39
N LEU A 79 -8.65 1.86 -15.72
CA LEU A 79 -7.34 2.14 -16.30
C LEU A 79 -6.92 3.60 -16.11
N TYR A 80 -7.88 4.53 -16.14
CA TYR A 80 -7.60 5.95 -15.87
C TYR A 80 -7.04 6.15 -14.45
N TYR A 81 -7.74 5.63 -13.44
CA TYR A 81 -7.30 5.80 -12.06
C TYR A 81 -6.01 5.03 -11.74
N LYS A 82 -5.81 3.85 -12.33
CA LYS A 82 -4.53 3.14 -12.24
C LYS A 82 -3.36 3.97 -12.75
N ARG A 83 -3.51 4.60 -13.91
CA ARG A 83 -2.47 5.48 -14.47
C ARG A 83 -2.25 6.71 -13.59
N LYS A 84 -3.31 7.38 -13.18
CA LYS A 84 -3.24 8.58 -12.31
C LYS A 84 -2.57 8.26 -10.97
N TYR A 85 -2.92 7.13 -10.36
CA TYR A 85 -2.27 6.68 -9.13
C TYR A 85 -0.78 6.40 -9.35
N THR A 86 -0.43 5.70 -10.42
CA THR A 86 0.97 5.40 -10.75
C THR A 86 1.77 6.69 -11.00
N GLU A 87 1.22 7.65 -11.74
CA GLU A 87 1.86 8.96 -11.99
C GLU A 87 2.10 9.70 -10.66
N ASN A 88 1.09 9.79 -9.80
CA ASN A 88 1.21 10.41 -8.49
C ASN A 88 2.26 9.69 -7.62
N TYR A 89 2.25 8.35 -7.62
CA TYR A 89 3.23 7.55 -6.92
C TYR A 89 4.66 7.89 -7.35
N LEU A 90 4.93 7.98 -8.65
CA LEU A 90 6.26 8.32 -9.17
C LEU A 90 6.70 9.75 -8.80
N VAL A 91 5.76 10.70 -8.78
CA VAL A 91 6.02 12.09 -8.37
C VAL A 91 6.31 12.20 -6.87
N ASP A 92 5.60 11.43 -6.05
CA ASP A 92 5.73 11.46 -4.59
C ASP A 92 6.85 10.53 -4.06
N PHE A 93 7.31 9.59 -4.89
CA PHE A 93 8.35 8.62 -4.55
C PHE A 93 9.58 9.24 -3.86
N PRO A 94 10.18 10.35 -4.35
CA PRO A 94 11.32 10.97 -3.68
C PRO A 94 10.98 11.51 -2.28
N LYS A 95 9.72 11.89 -2.03
CA LYS A 95 9.28 12.44 -0.73
C LYS A 95 9.23 11.36 0.35
N THR A 96 8.99 10.10 -0.04
CA THR A 96 8.94 8.95 0.87
C THR A 96 10.26 8.79 1.64
N PHE A 97 11.39 9.16 1.03
CA PHE A 97 12.72 9.09 1.66
C PHE A 97 13.07 10.31 2.49
N SER A 98 12.34 11.41 2.30
CA SER A 98 12.61 12.67 2.99
C SER A 98 11.88 12.78 4.33
N ALA A 99 10.87 11.98 4.58
CA ALA A 99 10.10 11.95 5.81
C ALA A 99 10.94 11.29 6.92
N LYS A 100 11.58 12.12 7.76
CA LYS A 100 12.33 11.62 8.91
C LYS A 100 11.36 11.03 9.95
N PRO A 101 11.64 9.84 10.49
CA PRO A 101 10.81 9.19 11.51
C PRO A 101 10.94 9.82 12.92
N VAL A 102 11.09 11.16 12.99
CA VAL A 102 11.36 11.88 14.25
C VAL A 102 10.23 11.72 15.26
N LEU A 103 8.98 11.72 14.79
CA LEU A 103 7.81 11.57 15.66
C LEU A 103 7.71 10.17 16.28
N PHE A 104 8.19 9.14 15.58
CA PHE A 104 8.09 7.76 16.04
C PHE A 104 9.07 7.47 17.20
N LEU A 105 10.25 8.07 17.19
CA LEU A 105 11.22 7.95 18.29
C LEU A 105 10.66 8.46 19.64
N ASP A 106 9.77 9.44 19.62
CA ASP A 106 9.14 9.94 20.85
C ASP A 106 8.06 8.97 21.36
N VAL A 107 7.38 8.25 20.45
CA VAL A 107 6.48 7.14 20.82
C VAL A 107 7.26 6.02 21.50
N LEU A 108 8.39 5.60 20.91
CA LEU A 108 9.25 4.57 21.48
C LEU A 108 9.84 4.97 22.85
N LYS A 109 10.21 6.25 23.05
CA LYS A 109 10.68 6.73 24.36
C LYS A 109 9.60 6.66 25.42
N LYS A 110 8.35 6.98 25.08
CA LYS A 110 7.20 6.86 26.00
C LYS A 110 6.94 5.42 26.36
N MET A 111 6.92 4.52 25.36
CA MET A 111 6.76 3.09 25.59
C MET A 111 7.84 2.53 26.52
N LYS A 112 9.11 2.92 26.30
CA LYS A 112 10.22 2.50 27.18
C LYS A 112 10.04 2.93 28.64
N ALA A 113 9.41 4.08 28.89
CA ALA A 113 9.13 4.56 30.22
C ALA A 113 7.96 3.81 30.91
N GLU A 114 7.08 3.19 30.14
CA GLU A 114 5.93 2.40 30.60
C GLU A 114 6.23 0.91 30.73
N ASP A 115 7.34 0.44 30.15
CA ASP A 115 7.70 -1.00 30.06
C ASP A 115 8.06 -1.67 31.38
N ASP A 116 8.32 -0.93 32.47
CA ASP A 116 8.59 -1.53 33.79
C ASP A 116 7.45 -2.43 34.31
N TYR A 117 6.27 -2.33 33.70
CA TYR A 117 5.07 -3.07 34.14
C TYR A 117 4.98 -4.51 33.62
N ASN A 118 5.62 -4.85 32.48
CA ASN A 118 5.40 -6.14 31.80
C ASN A 118 6.64 -7.06 31.75
N ILE A 119 7.82 -6.59 32.09
CA ILE A 119 9.07 -7.36 31.94
C ILE A 119 9.08 -8.62 32.81
N ASP A 120 8.54 -8.55 34.02
CA ASP A 120 8.49 -9.70 34.93
C ASP A 120 7.54 -10.79 34.41
N MET A 121 6.42 -10.45 33.80
CA MET A 121 5.51 -11.42 33.17
C MET A 121 6.15 -12.09 31.96
N ILE A 122 6.87 -11.33 31.14
CA ILE A 122 7.54 -11.86 29.95
C ILE A 122 8.65 -12.84 30.35
N ASN A 123 9.34 -12.57 31.45
CA ASN A 123 10.44 -13.42 31.91
C ASN A 123 9.99 -14.68 32.63
N THR A 124 8.75 -14.76 33.09
CA THR A 124 8.26 -15.89 33.92
C THR A 124 7.30 -16.83 33.18
N SER A 125 6.72 -16.41 32.06
CA SER A 125 5.70 -17.16 31.31
C SER A 125 6.21 -17.70 30.00
N ASP A 126 5.92 -18.94 29.67
CA ASP A 126 6.23 -19.55 28.37
C ASP A 126 5.33 -19.02 27.25
N CYS A 127 4.19 -18.43 27.61
CA CYS A 127 3.17 -17.94 26.69
C CYS A 127 2.42 -16.76 27.32
N ILE A 128 2.24 -15.68 26.55
CA ILE A 128 1.48 -14.49 26.96
C ILE A 128 0.48 -14.15 25.88
N ALA A 129 -0.81 -14.16 26.22
CA ALA A 129 -1.87 -13.71 25.33
C ALA A 129 -2.15 -12.23 25.56
N VAL A 130 -2.36 -11.48 24.47
CA VAL A 130 -2.75 -10.07 24.46
C VAL A 130 -3.98 -9.84 23.60
N SER A 131 -4.78 -8.86 23.97
CA SER A 131 -6.09 -8.61 23.38
C SER A 131 -6.27 -7.18 22.89
N THR A 132 -5.21 -6.38 22.87
CA THR A 132 -5.24 -5.01 22.40
C THR A 132 -4.02 -4.68 21.54
N HIS A 133 -4.18 -3.72 20.63
CA HIS A 133 -3.06 -3.18 19.85
C HIS A 133 -1.91 -2.68 20.73
N LEU A 134 -2.23 -2.04 21.86
CA LEU A 134 -1.23 -1.46 22.72
C LEU A 134 -0.36 -2.55 23.37
N GLU A 135 -0.98 -3.58 23.93
CA GLU A 135 -0.26 -4.72 24.52
C GLU A 135 0.60 -5.43 23.47
N LEU A 136 0.06 -5.66 22.25
CA LEU A 136 0.83 -6.27 21.16
C LEU A 136 2.02 -5.40 20.77
N ASN A 137 1.85 -4.08 20.68
CA ASN A 137 2.94 -3.15 20.38
C ASN A 137 4.03 -3.19 21.46
N HIS A 138 3.68 -3.32 22.74
CA HIS A 138 4.65 -3.47 23.84
C HIS A 138 5.44 -4.78 23.73
N LEU A 139 4.78 -5.91 23.46
CA LEU A 139 5.47 -7.18 23.23
C LEU A 139 6.42 -7.13 22.04
N LEU A 140 6.00 -6.52 20.94
CA LEU A 140 6.83 -6.31 19.75
C LEU A 140 8.04 -5.44 20.05
N TYR A 141 7.82 -4.33 20.74
CA TYR A 141 8.90 -3.44 21.14
C TYR A 141 9.93 -4.16 22.02
N TYR A 142 9.46 -4.93 23.01
CA TYR A 142 10.32 -5.75 23.86
C TYR A 142 11.14 -6.76 23.05
N MET A 143 10.47 -7.58 22.22
CA MET A 143 11.11 -8.62 21.41
C MET A 143 12.16 -8.02 20.45
N VAL A 144 11.82 -6.95 19.75
CA VAL A 144 12.74 -6.27 18.81
C VAL A 144 13.90 -5.62 19.56
N SER A 145 13.66 -5.00 20.73
CA SER A 145 14.70 -4.39 21.56
C SER A 145 15.72 -5.40 22.06
N MET A 146 15.27 -6.61 22.41
CA MET A 146 16.18 -7.69 22.79
C MET A 146 17.04 -8.17 21.60
N GLU A 147 16.44 -8.27 20.42
CA GLU A 147 17.12 -8.77 19.22
C GLU A 147 18.15 -7.77 18.67
N ILE A 148 17.86 -6.47 18.74
CA ILE A 148 18.77 -5.38 18.33
C ILE A 148 20.06 -5.32 19.18
N GLN A 149 20.00 -5.75 20.45
CA GLN A 149 21.16 -5.73 21.33
C GLN A 149 22.17 -6.84 21.04
N LYS A 150 21.78 -7.86 20.28
CA LYS A 150 22.65 -8.97 19.90
C LYS A 150 23.69 -8.53 18.85
N SER A 151 24.84 -9.17 18.88
CA SER A 151 25.89 -8.98 17.86
C SER A 151 25.42 -9.46 16.47
N SER A 152 24.55 -10.46 16.42
CA SER A 152 23.90 -10.98 15.23
C SER A 152 22.46 -11.34 15.59
N GLY A 153 21.52 -10.49 15.18
CA GLY A 153 20.09 -10.68 15.39
C GLY A 153 19.39 -11.15 14.13
N LYS A 154 18.26 -11.83 14.31
CA LYS A 154 17.42 -12.27 13.20
C LYS A 154 15.94 -12.05 13.53
N ILE A 155 15.22 -11.38 12.64
CA ILE A 155 13.76 -11.22 12.71
C ILE A 155 13.15 -11.75 11.41
N ALA A 156 12.11 -12.56 11.52
CA ALA A 156 11.32 -12.99 10.38
C ALA A 156 9.87 -12.53 10.54
N LEU A 157 9.32 -11.99 9.47
CA LEU A 157 7.98 -11.41 9.38
C LEU A 157 7.17 -12.17 8.34
N LEU A 158 6.04 -12.74 8.73
CA LEU A 158 5.01 -13.25 7.84
C LEU A 158 3.74 -12.46 8.10
N LEU A 159 3.58 -11.33 7.45
CA LEU A 159 2.45 -10.42 7.59
C LEU A 159 2.39 -9.45 6.41
N GLN A 160 1.26 -8.75 6.25
CA GLN A 160 1.16 -7.72 5.24
C GLN A 160 1.89 -6.43 5.67
N PRO A 161 2.42 -5.62 4.73
CA PRO A 161 3.08 -4.36 5.04
C PRO A 161 2.11 -3.24 5.44
N ASP A 162 1.09 -3.54 6.21
CA ASP A 162 0.08 -2.62 6.73
C ASP A 162 0.17 -2.41 8.26
N TYR A 163 1.08 -3.12 8.93
CA TYR A 163 1.35 -2.90 10.34
C TYR A 163 2.34 -1.74 10.52
N ASP A 164 1.84 -0.53 10.37
CA ASP A 164 2.65 0.71 10.37
C ASP A 164 3.51 0.89 11.63
N PHE A 165 3.01 0.47 12.80
CA PHE A 165 3.80 0.52 14.04
C PHE A 165 5.10 -0.28 13.91
N LEU A 166 5.02 -1.54 13.49
CA LEU A 166 6.19 -2.41 13.38
C LEU A 166 7.18 -1.91 12.33
N LEU A 167 6.71 -1.55 11.14
CA LEU A 167 7.58 -1.07 10.06
C LEU A 167 8.28 0.24 10.41
N ASN A 168 7.56 1.18 11.04
CA ASN A 168 8.15 2.44 11.51
C ASN A 168 9.13 2.22 12.65
N MET A 169 8.85 1.29 13.57
CA MET A 169 9.78 0.92 14.63
C MET A 169 11.07 0.35 14.04
N LEU A 170 10.99 -0.64 13.18
CA LEU A 170 12.15 -1.27 12.55
C LEU A 170 12.99 -0.25 11.76
N SER A 171 12.35 0.63 10.98
CA SER A 171 13.06 1.66 10.20
C SER A 171 13.73 2.75 11.06
N SER A 172 13.28 2.95 12.30
CA SER A 172 13.74 4.01 13.20
C SER A 172 14.85 3.57 14.15
N LEU A 173 14.96 2.26 14.40
CA LEU A 173 15.93 1.70 15.32
C LEU A 173 17.31 1.54 14.66
N LYS A 174 18.34 1.56 15.49
CA LYS A 174 19.73 1.30 15.06
C LYS A 174 20.24 0.07 15.78
N PRO A 175 20.55 -1.02 15.07
CA PRO A 175 21.10 -2.21 15.70
C PRO A 175 22.53 -1.97 16.18
N ASN A 176 22.90 -2.61 17.30
CA ASN A 176 24.27 -2.57 17.82
C ASN A 176 25.22 -3.47 17.00
N GLY A 177 24.66 -4.43 16.29
CA GLY A 177 25.37 -5.38 15.43
C GLY A 177 24.66 -5.53 14.08
N ASN A 178 24.75 -6.70 13.47
CA ASN A 178 24.03 -7.04 12.25
C ASN A 178 22.65 -7.61 12.60
N LEU A 179 21.58 -6.90 12.25
CA LEU A 179 20.20 -7.38 12.37
C LEU A 179 19.65 -7.72 10.99
N LYS A 180 19.50 -9.01 10.71
CA LYS A 180 18.86 -9.49 9.49
C LYS A 180 17.33 -9.54 9.67
N ILE A 181 16.60 -8.92 8.75
CA ILE A 181 15.13 -8.93 8.73
C ILE A 181 14.67 -9.58 7.44
N GLU A 182 13.95 -10.68 7.55
CA GLU A 182 13.30 -11.36 6.42
C GLU A 182 11.78 -11.11 6.50
N HIS A 183 11.15 -10.68 5.41
CA HIS A 183 9.74 -10.30 5.40
C HIS A 183 9.00 -10.94 4.23
N ILE A 184 8.07 -11.84 4.51
CA ILE A 184 7.19 -12.48 3.52
C ILE A 184 5.83 -11.80 3.55
N PHE A 185 5.34 -11.37 2.38
CA PHE A 185 4.01 -10.79 2.22
C PHE A 185 3.36 -11.17 0.90
N CYS A 186 2.04 -11.02 0.82
CA CYS A 186 1.26 -11.29 -0.36
C CYS A 186 1.19 -10.06 -1.29
N MET A 187 1.35 -10.27 -2.59
CA MET A 187 1.04 -9.31 -3.64
C MET A 187 -0.19 -9.74 -4.44
N SER A 188 -0.97 -8.78 -4.90
CA SER A 188 -2.13 -9.03 -5.74
C SER A 188 -1.73 -9.45 -7.15
N LYS A 189 -2.26 -10.58 -7.63
CA LYS A 189 -2.13 -11.01 -9.04
C LYS A 189 -2.79 -10.06 -10.03
N THR A 190 -3.88 -9.43 -9.63
CA THR A 190 -4.79 -8.71 -10.54
C THR A 190 -4.56 -7.21 -10.54
N ASN A 191 -3.57 -6.69 -9.80
CA ASN A 191 -3.40 -5.24 -9.57
C ASN A 191 -4.74 -4.57 -9.21
N GLN A 192 -5.49 -5.20 -8.31
CA GLN A 192 -6.75 -4.67 -7.84
C GLN A 192 -6.54 -3.30 -7.21
N MET A 193 -7.52 -2.44 -7.42
CA MET A 193 -7.57 -1.14 -6.74
C MET A 193 -8.42 -1.26 -5.48
N SER A 194 -8.01 -0.58 -4.43
CA SER A 194 -8.84 -0.35 -3.25
C SER A 194 -10.02 0.58 -3.59
N ASP A 195 -10.98 0.69 -2.68
CA ASP A 195 -12.09 1.64 -2.80
C ASP A 195 -11.61 3.09 -2.96
N ASN A 196 -10.42 3.41 -2.46
CA ASN A 196 -9.77 4.72 -2.60
C ASN A 196 -8.97 4.88 -3.90
N HIS A 197 -9.13 3.98 -4.88
CA HIS A 197 -8.37 3.97 -6.14
C HIS A 197 -6.85 3.81 -5.98
N GLU A 198 -6.40 3.16 -4.90
CA GLU A 198 -4.99 2.83 -4.67
C GLU A 198 -4.67 1.45 -5.26
N ILE A 199 -3.46 1.30 -5.80
CA ILE A 199 -2.96 0.02 -6.30
C ILE A 199 -2.25 -0.69 -5.14
N TYR A 200 -2.78 -1.82 -4.66
CA TYR A 200 -2.26 -2.56 -3.52
C TYR A 200 -0.75 -2.80 -3.57
N ASN A 201 -0.25 -3.28 -4.69
CA ASN A 201 1.17 -3.60 -4.81
C ASN A 201 2.07 -2.36 -4.67
N LEU A 202 1.64 -1.21 -5.20
CA LEU A 202 2.37 0.05 -5.04
C LEU A 202 2.24 0.62 -3.62
N LEU A 203 1.08 0.47 -2.99
CA LEU A 203 0.87 0.87 -1.61
C LEU A 203 1.82 0.11 -0.68
N TYR A 204 1.91 -1.22 -0.81
CA TYR A 204 2.80 -2.04 -0.01
C TYR A 204 4.27 -1.75 -0.29
N LEU A 205 4.62 -1.57 -1.57
CA LEU A 205 5.97 -1.16 -1.94
C LEU A 205 6.37 0.14 -1.23
N ASN A 206 5.49 1.14 -1.22
CA ASN A 206 5.73 2.42 -0.55
C ASN A 206 5.97 2.27 0.96
N LYS A 207 5.30 1.32 1.61
CA LYS A 207 5.45 1.06 3.04
C LYS A 207 6.74 0.33 3.42
N ILE A 208 7.27 -0.53 2.56
CA ILE A 208 8.51 -1.28 2.83
C ILE A 208 9.78 -0.55 2.39
N LEU A 209 9.69 0.37 1.42
CA LEU A 209 10.87 1.09 0.91
C LEU A 209 11.65 1.86 1.99
N PRO A 210 11.03 2.55 2.96
CA PRO A 210 11.77 3.20 4.04
C PRO A 210 12.63 2.21 4.85
N LEU A 211 12.13 1.00 5.08
CA LEU A 211 12.88 -0.04 5.77
C LEU A 211 14.00 -0.61 4.87
N TYR A 212 13.74 -0.81 3.59
CA TYR A 212 14.74 -1.28 2.63
C TYR A 212 15.92 -0.31 2.47
N PHE A 213 15.66 1.01 2.50
CA PHE A 213 16.70 2.04 2.44
C PHE A 213 17.24 2.47 3.82
N SER A 214 16.79 1.82 4.90
CA SER A 214 17.36 2.02 6.23
C SER A 214 18.73 1.33 6.36
N ASN A 215 19.34 1.45 7.54
CA ASN A 215 20.59 0.74 7.86
C ASN A 215 20.35 -0.72 8.30
N MET A 216 19.19 -1.30 8.00
CA MET A 216 18.83 -2.67 8.34
C MET A 216 19.16 -3.60 7.15
N ASP A 217 19.62 -4.81 7.46
CA ASP A 217 19.79 -5.88 6.48
C ASP A 217 18.41 -6.51 6.19
N TYR A 218 17.62 -5.83 5.34
CA TYR A 218 16.22 -6.13 5.08
C TYR A 218 16.02 -6.86 3.77
N HIS A 219 15.43 -8.05 3.82
CA HIS A 219 15.18 -8.96 2.72
C HIS A 219 13.67 -9.22 2.55
N PRO A 220 12.97 -8.47 1.69
CA PRO A 220 11.56 -8.72 1.41
C PRO A 220 11.38 -9.83 0.38
N TYR A 221 10.43 -10.74 0.67
CA TYR A 221 9.97 -11.82 -0.18
C TYR A 221 8.48 -11.68 -0.43
N PHE A 222 8.03 -12.09 -1.59
CA PHE A 222 6.61 -12.05 -1.92
C PHE A 222 6.13 -13.33 -2.61
N PHE A 223 4.83 -13.55 -2.52
CA PHE A 223 4.07 -14.50 -3.32
C PHE A 223 2.82 -13.81 -3.86
N TYR A 224 2.24 -14.37 -4.94
CA TYR A 224 1.02 -13.83 -5.53
C TYR A 224 -0.21 -14.62 -5.10
N GLU A 225 -1.20 -13.95 -4.53
CA GLU A 225 -2.48 -14.53 -4.16
C GLU A 225 -3.61 -13.50 -4.30
N ASP A 226 -4.85 -13.96 -4.10
CA ASP A 226 -5.99 -13.07 -3.91
C ASP A 226 -5.93 -12.47 -2.50
N ILE A 227 -5.65 -11.17 -2.42
CA ILE A 227 -5.51 -10.46 -1.14
C ILE A 227 -6.79 -10.55 -0.30
N PHE A 228 -7.98 -10.50 -0.93
CA PHE A 228 -9.25 -10.59 -0.21
C PHE A 228 -9.44 -11.99 0.41
N ALA A 229 -9.11 -13.05 -0.32
CA ALA A 229 -9.14 -14.40 0.23
C ALA A 229 -8.18 -14.56 1.42
N HIS A 230 -7.02 -13.90 1.36
CA HIS A 230 -6.04 -13.92 2.45
C HIS A 230 -6.56 -13.22 3.72
N TYR A 231 -7.14 -12.04 3.60
CA TYR A 231 -7.69 -11.28 4.73
C TYR A 231 -8.95 -11.90 5.34
N TYR A 232 -9.79 -12.52 4.52
CA TYR A 232 -11.04 -13.15 4.97
C TYR A 232 -10.89 -14.64 5.28
N SER A 233 -9.66 -15.19 5.23
CA SER A 233 -9.44 -16.57 5.65
C SER A 233 -9.75 -16.68 7.16
N MET A 234 -10.45 -17.74 7.56
CA MET A 234 -10.82 -17.99 8.97
C MET A 234 -9.63 -18.33 9.88
N ASN A 235 -8.41 -18.06 9.46
CA ASN A 235 -7.18 -18.26 10.23
C ASN A 235 -7.04 -17.16 11.27
N GLY A 236 -7.46 -17.43 12.49
CA GLY A 236 -7.46 -16.45 13.59
C GLY A 236 -6.08 -15.88 13.97
N LEU A 237 -4.98 -16.59 13.67
CA LEU A 237 -3.60 -16.17 13.94
C LEU A 237 -2.75 -16.37 12.68
N SER A 238 -3.03 -15.56 11.65
CA SER A 238 -2.40 -15.71 10.34
C SER A 238 -1.04 -15.03 10.21
N CYS A 239 -0.70 -14.13 11.15
CA CYS A 239 0.55 -13.38 11.13
C CYS A 239 1.56 -13.99 12.09
N MET A 240 2.84 -14.01 11.67
CA MET A 240 3.96 -14.46 12.51
C MET A 240 5.07 -13.42 12.51
N ILE A 241 5.62 -13.15 13.69
CA ILE A 241 6.78 -12.30 13.90
C ILE A 241 7.73 -13.09 14.78
N LEU A 242 8.88 -13.46 14.23
CA LEU A 242 9.81 -14.39 14.86
C LEU A 242 11.13 -13.69 15.17
N SER A 243 11.70 -13.99 16.32
CA SER A 243 13.09 -13.66 16.67
C SER A 243 13.83 -14.93 17.07
N SER A 244 15.08 -14.82 17.48
CA SER A 244 15.86 -16.00 17.87
C SER A 244 15.33 -16.71 19.12
N GLU A 245 14.63 -16.00 20.03
CA GLU A 245 14.14 -16.55 21.32
C GLU A 245 12.64 -16.48 21.49
N TYR A 246 11.97 -15.63 20.70
CA TYR A 246 10.54 -15.35 20.83
C TYR A 246 9.83 -15.50 19.50
N ALA A 247 8.56 -15.87 19.56
CA ALA A 247 7.67 -15.83 18.42
C ALA A 247 6.35 -15.18 18.84
N ILE A 248 5.84 -14.29 18.00
CA ILE A 248 4.50 -13.73 18.15
C ILE A 248 3.64 -14.23 17.00
N THR A 249 2.49 -14.83 17.32
CA THR A 249 1.43 -15.12 16.37
C THR A 249 0.26 -14.19 16.64
N CYS A 250 -0.27 -13.52 15.63
CA CYS A 250 -1.35 -12.56 15.79
C CYS A 250 -2.36 -12.60 14.63
N ASN A 251 -3.54 -12.01 14.87
CA ASN A 251 -4.54 -11.84 13.82
C ASN A 251 -4.12 -10.75 12.81
N SER A 252 -4.78 -10.73 11.66
CA SER A 252 -4.51 -9.77 10.59
C SER A 252 -4.80 -8.31 10.96
N ASP A 253 -5.63 -8.08 11.99
CA ASP A 253 -5.96 -6.73 12.48
C ASP A 253 -4.98 -6.24 13.54
N TYR A 254 -4.03 -7.09 13.96
CA TYR A 254 -3.02 -6.79 14.99
C TYR A 254 -3.62 -6.37 16.35
N THR A 255 -4.83 -6.85 16.65
CA THR A 255 -5.54 -6.56 17.90
C THR A 255 -5.37 -7.64 18.96
N MET A 256 -5.09 -8.86 18.52
CA MET A 256 -4.91 -10.02 19.40
C MET A 256 -3.68 -10.81 18.98
N GLY A 257 -2.96 -11.33 19.96
CA GLY A 257 -1.78 -12.13 19.69
C GLY A 257 -1.32 -12.96 20.88
N ILE A 258 -0.38 -13.83 20.60
CA ILE A 258 0.26 -14.71 21.59
C ILE A 258 1.76 -14.61 21.40
N LEU A 259 2.47 -14.22 22.46
CA LEU A 259 3.92 -14.37 22.55
C LEU A 259 4.24 -15.76 23.02
N HIS A 260 5.09 -16.47 22.31
CA HIS A 260 5.63 -17.77 22.64
C HIS A 260 7.12 -17.65 22.99
N ARG A 261 7.51 -18.23 24.12
CA ARG A 261 8.90 -18.29 24.57
C ARG A 261 9.42 -19.73 24.61
N ASN A 262 8.53 -20.71 24.56
CA ASN A 262 8.93 -22.11 24.57
C ASN A 262 9.81 -22.44 23.35
N PRO A 263 11.07 -22.90 23.52
CA PRO A 263 12.00 -23.11 22.41
C PRO A 263 11.49 -24.09 21.35
N ALA A 264 10.71 -25.10 21.74
CA ALA A 264 10.15 -26.08 20.80
C ALA A 264 9.09 -25.42 19.91
N VAL A 265 8.24 -24.53 20.47
CA VAL A 265 7.24 -23.77 19.72
C VAL A 265 7.92 -22.77 18.79
N VAL A 266 8.91 -22.02 19.27
CA VAL A 266 9.69 -21.06 18.46
C VAL A 266 10.37 -21.80 17.29
N SER A 267 11.03 -22.92 17.55
CA SER A 267 11.68 -23.72 16.49
C SER A 267 10.69 -24.26 15.46
N MET A 268 9.51 -24.71 15.90
CA MET A 268 8.44 -25.17 15.00
C MET A 268 7.97 -24.02 14.10
N LEU A 269 7.73 -22.83 14.64
CA LEU A 269 7.28 -21.67 13.87
C LEU A 269 8.35 -21.20 12.88
N TRP A 270 9.64 -21.27 13.25
CA TRP A 270 10.74 -21.03 12.31
C TRP A 270 10.73 -22.03 11.15
N SER A 271 10.55 -23.32 11.43
CA SER A 271 10.46 -24.35 10.37
C SER A 271 9.28 -24.13 9.44
N MET A 272 8.16 -23.64 9.96
CA MET A 272 7.00 -23.24 9.14
C MET A 272 7.35 -22.03 8.26
N TYR A 273 7.97 -21.00 8.82
CA TYR A 273 8.39 -19.82 8.10
C TYR A 273 9.34 -20.17 6.94
N ASP A 274 10.37 -20.97 7.21
CA ASP A 274 11.34 -21.39 6.20
C ASP A 274 10.64 -22.14 5.05
N SER A 275 9.67 -23.00 5.35
CA SER A 275 8.89 -23.72 4.35
C SER A 275 7.99 -22.81 3.47
N TYR A 276 7.58 -21.66 4.01
CA TYR A 276 6.88 -20.63 3.22
C TYR A 276 7.86 -19.83 2.37
N GLN A 277 9.01 -19.45 2.93
CA GLN A 277 10.04 -18.68 2.24
C GLN A 277 10.55 -19.39 0.99
N ASP A 278 10.71 -20.73 1.04
CA ASP A 278 11.11 -21.55 -0.10
C ASP A 278 10.16 -21.46 -1.31
N LYS A 279 8.92 -21.03 -1.09
CA LYS A 279 7.89 -20.86 -2.13
C LYS A 279 7.74 -19.41 -2.60
N CYS A 280 8.48 -18.48 -1.99
CA CYS A 280 8.39 -17.07 -2.26
C CYS A 280 9.50 -16.61 -3.21
N HIS A 281 9.30 -15.43 -3.80
CA HIS A 281 10.27 -14.77 -4.64
C HIS A 281 10.89 -13.57 -3.90
N PRO A 282 12.21 -13.35 -4.00
CA PRO A 282 12.81 -12.13 -3.48
C PRO A 282 12.26 -10.92 -4.26
N LEU A 283 11.89 -9.85 -3.55
CA LEU A 283 11.37 -8.65 -4.20
C LEU A 283 12.50 -7.83 -4.86
N PHE A 284 13.64 -7.77 -4.20
CA PHE A 284 14.83 -7.09 -4.73
C PHE A 284 15.93 -8.12 -4.94
N CYS A 285 16.40 -8.20 -6.18
CA CYS A 285 17.57 -9.00 -6.54
C CYS A 285 18.73 -8.04 -6.77
N ALA A 286 19.89 -8.31 -6.18
CA ALA A 286 21.12 -7.66 -6.63
C ALA A 286 21.34 -8.09 -8.08
N THR A 287 21.20 -7.16 -9.03
CA THR A 287 21.72 -7.38 -10.38
C THR A 287 23.23 -7.34 -10.25
N GLU A 288 23.88 -8.50 -10.30
CA GLU A 288 25.28 -8.53 -10.64
C GLU A 288 25.40 -7.90 -12.04
N TYR A 289 26.01 -6.75 -12.11
CA TYR A 289 26.36 -6.13 -13.38
C TYR A 289 27.34 -7.08 -14.07
N LEU A 290 26.84 -7.77 -15.12
CA LEU A 290 27.66 -8.48 -16.07
C LEU A 290 28.55 -7.51 -16.87
#